data_a810d929e3a76b6ae7931a3ded6b2bf7
#
_entry.id   a810d929e3a76b6ae7931a3ded6b2bf7
#
_cell.length_a   1.000
_cell.length_b   1.000
_cell.length_c   1.000
_cell.angle_alpha   90.00
_cell.angle_beta   90.00
_cell.angle_gamma   90.00
#
_symmetry.space_group_name_H-M   'P 1'
#
loop_
_entity.id
_entity.type
_entity.pdbx_description
1 polymer ?
#
loop_
_entity_poly.entity_id
_entity_poly.type
_entity_poly.pdbx_seq_one_letter_code
_entity_poly.pdbx_strand_id
1 'polypeptide(L)'
;MINKFPLYTQNEAMDCGPACLRMVAKYYGHHYSLQTLRKKCFITREGVSLLGISDAAENIGFHTNGVRISLQKLANEAPLPCILHWNQNHFVVCYNVRRNRKGSLQFQIADPASQLLNYNQQEFSKCWVGKSQPNESDQGIALLLEPGVNFANIEEEPERSSK
;
A
#
# COMPACT_ATOMS: atom_id res chain seq x y z
N MET A 1 1.48 21.00 -13.03
CA MET A 1 2.46 19.92 -12.74
C MET A 1 1.77 18.75 -12.07
N ILE A 2 2.00 17.58 -12.56
CA ILE A 2 1.43 16.37 -11.97
C ILE A 2 2.37 15.87 -10.87
N ASN A 3 1.86 15.79 -9.67
CA ASN A 3 2.63 15.24 -8.56
C ASN A 3 2.67 13.73 -8.67
N LYS A 4 3.87 13.19 -8.70
CA LYS A 4 4.04 11.74 -8.68
C LYS A 4 3.80 11.22 -7.27
N PHE A 5 3.25 10.02 -7.20
CA PHE A 5 3.13 9.34 -5.92
C PHE A 5 4.52 9.13 -5.34
N PRO A 6 4.74 9.40 -4.04
CA PRO A 6 6.07 9.19 -3.44
C PRO A 6 6.45 7.71 -3.45
N LEU A 7 7.59 7.41 -4.03
CA LEU A 7 8.09 6.03 -4.10
C LEU A 7 9.30 5.90 -3.17
N TYR A 8 9.25 4.93 -2.28
CA TYR A 8 10.39 4.54 -1.47
C TYR A 8 10.68 3.07 -1.74
N THR A 9 11.90 2.77 -2.17
CA THR A 9 12.28 1.39 -2.43
C THR A 9 12.74 0.72 -1.15
N GLN A 10 12.51 -0.59 -1.10
CA GLN A 10 12.97 -1.40 0.03
C GLN A 10 14.44 -1.77 -0.15
N ASN A 11 15.16 -1.88 0.97
CA ASN A 11 16.56 -2.30 0.95
C ASN A 11 16.69 -3.82 1.06
N GLU A 12 15.76 -4.44 1.75
CA GLU A 12 15.76 -5.89 1.97
C GLU A 12 14.37 -6.44 1.67
N ALA A 13 14.31 -7.75 1.39
CA ALA A 13 13.04 -8.38 1.04
C ALA A 13 11.97 -8.22 2.12
N MET A 14 12.38 -8.13 3.39
CA MET A 14 11.47 -8.00 4.51
C MET A 14 10.92 -6.59 4.70
N ASP A 15 11.39 -5.62 3.93
CA ASP A 15 11.04 -4.22 4.13
C ASP A 15 9.84 -3.76 3.30
N CYS A 16 9.21 -4.63 2.54
CA CYS A 16 8.11 -4.20 1.67
C CYS A 16 6.95 -3.57 2.44
N GLY A 17 6.58 -4.15 3.58
CA GLY A 17 5.50 -3.58 4.40
C GLY A 17 5.82 -2.20 4.94
N PRO A 18 6.93 -2.04 5.67
CA PRO A 18 7.34 -0.71 6.15
C PRO A 18 7.52 0.31 5.04
N ALA A 19 8.07 -0.09 3.89
CA ALA A 19 8.23 0.82 2.76
C ALA A 19 6.87 1.27 2.22
N CYS A 20 5.90 0.37 2.12
CA CYS A 20 4.54 0.74 1.71
C CYS A 20 3.91 1.74 2.68
N LEU A 21 4.04 1.48 3.97
CA LEU A 21 3.48 2.39 4.97
C LEU A 21 4.16 3.76 4.91
N ARG A 22 5.47 3.77 4.68
CA ARG A 22 6.22 5.02 4.51
C ARG A 22 5.67 5.84 3.34
N MET A 23 5.39 5.17 2.22
CA MET A 23 4.82 5.84 1.05
C MET A 23 3.45 6.42 1.32
N VAL A 24 2.57 5.67 1.99
CA VAL A 24 1.22 6.14 2.30
C VAL A 24 1.29 7.33 3.26
N ALA A 25 2.12 7.25 4.29
CA ALA A 25 2.28 8.35 5.24
C ALA A 25 2.80 9.61 4.54
N LYS A 26 3.77 9.47 3.66
CA LYS A 26 4.32 10.60 2.91
C LYS A 26 3.28 11.21 1.98
N TYR A 27 2.45 10.40 1.36
CA TYR A 27 1.35 10.88 0.53
C TYR A 27 0.45 11.84 1.30
N TYR A 28 0.22 11.55 2.59
CA TYR A 28 -0.59 12.41 3.45
C TYR A 28 0.23 13.49 4.15
N GLY A 29 1.51 13.64 3.80
CA GLY A 29 2.33 14.75 4.26
C GLY A 29 3.17 14.47 5.49
N HIS A 30 3.25 13.22 5.95
CA HIS A 30 4.03 12.87 7.13
C HIS A 30 5.22 11.98 6.77
N HIS A 31 6.39 12.38 7.23
CA HIS A 31 7.63 11.67 6.93
C HIS A 31 8.05 10.78 8.10
N TYR A 32 8.34 9.53 7.79
CA TYR A 32 8.91 8.57 8.74
C TYR A 32 10.08 7.85 8.07
N SER A 33 11.11 7.56 8.84
CA SER A 33 12.21 6.76 8.33
C SER A 33 11.78 5.30 8.22
N LEU A 34 12.45 4.57 7.34
CA LEU A 34 12.20 3.14 7.19
C LEU A 34 12.48 2.40 8.50
N GLN A 35 13.56 2.79 9.20
CA GLN A 35 13.91 2.15 10.46
C GLN A 35 12.85 2.30 11.53
N THR A 36 12.27 3.50 11.65
CA THR A 36 11.19 3.73 12.61
C THR A 36 10.01 2.82 12.30
N LEU A 37 9.63 2.73 11.04
CA LEU A 37 8.49 1.91 10.66
C LEU A 37 8.79 0.41 10.78
N ARG A 38 10.01 -0.01 10.51
CA ARG A 38 10.41 -1.41 10.75
C ARG A 38 10.18 -1.80 12.20
N LYS A 39 10.58 -0.95 13.13
CA LYS A 39 10.39 -1.20 14.56
C LYS A 39 8.91 -1.29 14.91
N LYS A 40 8.11 -0.39 14.37
CA LYS A 40 6.67 -0.37 14.66
C LYS A 40 5.93 -1.55 14.05
N CYS A 41 6.45 -2.13 12.98
CA CYS A 41 5.85 -3.29 12.31
C CYS A 41 6.21 -4.62 12.97
N PHE A 42 7.16 -4.66 13.88
CA PHE A 42 7.60 -5.91 14.54
C PHE A 42 7.99 -6.98 13.53
N ILE A 43 8.99 -6.67 12.69
CA ILE A 43 9.46 -7.59 11.66
C ILE A 43 10.08 -8.82 12.28
N THR A 44 9.69 -10.00 11.77
CA THR A 44 10.27 -11.28 12.14
C THR A 44 11.12 -11.84 11.01
N ARG A 45 11.66 -13.03 11.16
CA ARG A 45 12.43 -13.71 10.11
C ARG A 45 11.61 -13.95 8.85
N GLU A 46 10.33 -14.19 9.02
CA GLU A 46 9.39 -14.42 7.92
C GLU A 46 8.96 -13.11 7.24
N GLY A 47 9.40 -11.98 7.77
CA GLY A 47 9.03 -10.67 7.27
C GLY A 47 7.94 -10.04 8.12
N VAL A 48 7.20 -9.11 7.57
CA VAL A 48 6.14 -8.40 8.26
C VAL A 48 4.78 -8.98 7.87
N SER A 49 3.88 -9.06 8.85
CA SER A 49 2.50 -9.49 8.61
C SER A 49 1.62 -8.28 8.33
N LEU A 50 0.45 -8.54 7.76
CA LEU A 50 -0.54 -7.47 7.56
C LEU A 50 -0.91 -6.84 8.90
N LEU A 51 -1.05 -7.65 9.96
CA LEU A 51 -1.34 -7.13 11.29
C LEU A 51 -0.23 -6.20 11.79
N GLY A 52 1.02 -6.56 11.55
CA GLY A 52 2.15 -5.71 11.91
C GLY A 52 2.11 -4.37 11.22
N ILE A 53 1.80 -4.36 9.91
CA ILE A 53 1.65 -3.11 9.17
C ILE A 53 0.48 -2.31 9.71
N SER A 54 -0.63 -2.98 9.99
CA SER A 54 -1.82 -2.33 10.54
C SER A 54 -1.53 -1.68 11.89
N ASP A 55 -0.86 -2.40 12.79
CA ASP A 55 -0.52 -1.86 14.11
C ASP A 55 0.41 -0.65 13.99
N ALA A 56 1.38 -0.72 13.10
CA ALA A 56 2.28 0.41 12.87
C ALA A 56 1.50 1.61 12.31
N ALA A 57 0.58 1.38 11.39
CA ALA A 57 -0.22 2.44 10.79
C ALA A 57 -1.11 3.10 11.84
N GLU A 58 -1.76 2.31 12.70
CA GLU A 58 -2.57 2.86 13.80
C GLU A 58 -1.69 3.70 14.73
N ASN A 59 -0.50 3.22 15.01
CA ASN A 59 0.43 3.92 15.89
C ASN A 59 0.82 5.30 15.36
N ILE A 60 0.90 5.45 14.05
CA ILE A 60 1.25 6.75 13.45
C ILE A 60 0.02 7.57 13.04
N GLY A 61 -1.17 7.16 13.46
CA GLY A 61 -2.35 8.00 13.35
C GLY A 61 -3.36 7.62 12.29
N PHE A 62 -3.14 6.52 11.58
CA PHE A 62 -4.14 6.04 10.62
C PHE A 62 -5.20 5.21 11.31
N HIS A 63 -6.37 5.24 10.74
CA HIS A 63 -7.41 4.28 11.05
C HIS A 63 -7.35 3.21 9.96
N THR A 64 -7.21 1.95 10.36
CA THR A 64 -6.98 0.87 9.41
C THR A 64 -8.11 -0.14 9.39
N ASN A 65 -8.21 -0.83 8.26
CA ASN A 65 -9.20 -1.89 8.10
C ASN A 65 -8.63 -2.94 7.14
N GLY A 66 -8.33 -4.13 7.68
CA GLY A 66 -7.88 -5.26 6.87
C GLY A 66 -9.08 -5.98 6.30
N VAL A 67 -9.14 -6.12 4.98
CA VAL A 67 -10.34 -6.66 4.31
C VAL A 67 -9.96 -7.66 3.22
N ARG A 68 -10.93 -8.52 2.91
CA ARG A 68 -10.93 -9.32 1.68
C ARG A 68 -12.04 -8.78 0.81
N ILE A 69 -11.69 -8.29 -0.36
CA ILE A 69 -12.66 -7.65 -1.26
C ILE A 69 -12.41 -8.06 -2.70
N SER A 70 -13.46 -7.95 -3.50
CA SER A 70 -13.37 -8.21 -4.93
C SER A 70 -12.64 -7.07 -5.64
N LEU A 71 -12.18 -7.36 -6.85
CA LEU A 71 -11.54 -6.36 -7.68
C LEU A 71 -12.46 -5.16 -7.94
N GLN A 72 -13.74 -5.42 -8.19
CA GLN A 72 -14.70 -4.35 -8.45
C GLN A 72 -14.91 -3.48 -7.21
N LYS A 73 -14.95 -4.09 -6.04
CA LYS A 73 -15.10 -3.33 -4.80
C LYS A 73 -13.87 -2.48 -4.52
N LEU A 74 -12.68 -3.02 -4.78
CA LEU A 74 -11.46 -2.23 -4.66
C LEU A 74 -11.51 -1.03 -5.59
N ALA A 75 -11.88 -1.25 -6.84
CA ALA A 75 -11.88 -0.18 -7.84
C ALA A 75 -12.92 0.90 -7.56
N ASN A 76 -14.07 0.51 -7.03
CA ASN A 76 -15.21 1.43 -6.89
C ASN A 76 -15.35 2.06 -5.51
N GLU A 77 -14.88 1.39 -4.46
CA GLU A 77 -15.21 1.81 -3.09
C GLU A 77 -14.02 2.01 -2.16
N ALA A 78 -12.87 1.39 -2.44
CA ALA A 78 -11.76 1.46 -1.51
C ALA A 78 -11.14 2.85 -1.47
N PRO A 79 -10.80 3.38 -0.27
CA PRO A 79 -10.00 4.59 -0.20
C PRO A 79 -8.59 4.29 -0.69
N LEU A 80 -8.03 5.21 -1.47
CA LEU A 80 -6.69 5.07 -2.01
C LEU A 80 -5.83 6.23 -1.53
N PRO A 81 -4.54 6.01 -1.30
CA PRO A 81 -3.80 4.77 -1.48
C PRO A 81 -4.13 3.73 -0.42
N CYS A 82 -4.03 2.47 -0.80
CA CYS A 82 -4.16 1.35 0.14
C CYS A 82 -3.03 0.36 -0.09
N ILE A 83 -2.81 -0.53 0.87
CA ILE A 83 -1.73 -1.52 0.79
C ILE A 83 -2.34 -2.86 0.43
N LEU A 84 -1.76 -3.53 -0.56
CA LEU A 84 -2.26 -4.79 -1.07
C LEU A 84 -1.28 -5.91 -0.78
N HIS A 85 -1.82 -7.08 -0.42
CA HIS A 85 -1.04 -8.30 -0.34
C HIS A 85 -0.85 -8.83 -1.76
N TRP A 86 0.38 -9.06 -2.15
CA TRP A 86 0.78 -9.21 -3.54
C TRP A 86 1.61 -10.45 -3.73
N ASN A 87 1.30 -11.25 -4.73
CA ASN A 87 2.07 -12.45 -5.05
C ASN A 87 2.36 -13.32 -3.81
N GLN A 88 1.41 -13.42 -2.90
CA GLN A 88 1.42 -14.25 -1.70
C GLN A 88 2.36 -13.82 -0.57
N ASN A 89 3.45 -13.12 -0.85
CA ASN A 89 4.40 -12.77 0.21
C ASN A 89 5.02 -11.39 0.08
N HIS A 90 4.41 -10.54 -0.73
CA HIS A 90 4.90 -9.18 -0.96
C HIS A 90 3.78 -8.18 -0.66
N PHE A 91 4.13 -6.92 -0.46
CA PHE A 91 3.16 -5.84 -0.28
C PHE A 91 3.48 -4.72 -1.25
N VAL A 92 2.44 -4.13 -1.82
CA VAL A 92 2.56 -2.98 -2.71
C VAL A 92 1.48 -1.96 -2.33
N VAL A 93 1.61 -0.75 -2.86
CA VAL A 93 0.59 0.30 -2.67
C VAL A 93 -0.18 0.47 -3.97
N CYS A 94 -1.50 0.41 -3.88
CA CYS A 94 -2.35 0.82 -5.00
C CYS A 94 -2.76 2.27 -4.72
N TYR A 95 -2.31 3.19 -5.57
CA TYR A 95 -2.56 4.59 -5.30
C TYR A 95 -3.55 5.24 -6.25
N ASN A 96 -3.93 4.56 -7.32
CA ASN A 96 -4.94 5.08 -8.23
C ASN A 96 -5.52 3.96 -9.08
N VAL A 97 -6.78 4.09 -9.45
CA VAL A 97 -7.45 3.20 -10.38
C VAL A 97 -8.11 4.08 -11.43
N ARG A 98 -7.80 3.84 -12.70
CA ARG A 98 -8.37 4.58 -13.81
C ARG A 98 -9.23 3.71 -14.68
N ARG A 99 -10.26 4.30 -15.24
CA ARG A 99 -11.10 3.65 -16.23
C ARG A 99 -10.80 4.29 -17.58
N ASN A 100 -10.43 3.48 -18.58
CA ASN A 100 -10.18 4.05 -19.91
C ASN A 100 -11.51 4.22 -20.66
N ARG A 101 -11.44 4.74 -21.90
CA ARG A 101 -12.65 5.01 -22.70
C ARG A 101 -13.49 3.78 -22.96
N LYS A 102 -12.87 2.60 -22.99
CA LYS A 102 -13.56 1.33 -23.21
C LYS A 102 -14.09 0.72 -21.93
N GLY A 103 -13.91 1.39 -20.79
CA GLY A 103 -14.35 0.89 -19.51
C GLY A 103 -13.40 -0.07 -18.85
N SER A 104 -12.23 -0.31 -19.43
CA SER A 104 -11.21 -1.18 -18.86
C SER A 104 -10.49 -0.49 -17.72
N LEU A 105 -10.20 -1.25 -16.66
CA LEU A 105 -9.53 -0.72 -15.49
C LEU A 105 -8.01 -0.75 -15.65
N GLN A 106 -7.37 0.28 -15.12
CA GLN A 106 -5.92 0.39 -15.03
C GLN A 106 -5.57 0.66 -13.57
N PHE A 107 -4.68 -0.14 -13.01
CA PHE A 107 -4.29 -0.03 -11.62
C PHE A 107 -2.88 0.52 -11.51
N GLN A 108 -2.75 1.64 -10.81
CA GLN A 108 -1.44 2.27 -10.61
C GLN A 108 -0.87 1.81 -9.28
N ILE A 109 0.28 1.16 -9.36
CA ILE A 109 0.91 0.47 -8.24
C ILE A 109 2.28 1.05 -7.96
N ALA A 110 2.56 1.32 -6.70
CA ALA A 110 3.90 1.64 -6.23
C ALA A 110 4.47 0.38 -5.59
N ASP A 111 5.47 -0.19 -6.24
CA ASP A 111 6.08 -1.44 -5.80
C ASP A 111 7.42 -1.11 -5.14
N PRO A 112 7.57 -1.32 -3.82
CA PRO A 112 8.82 -0.98 -3.14
C PRO A 112 10.01 -1.81 -3.61
N ALA A 113 9.79 -2.92 -4.27
CA ALA A 113 10.87 -3.73 -4.84
C ALA A 113 11.28 -3.26 -6.22
N SER A 114 10.56 -2.31 -6.83
CA SER A 114 10.74 -1.97 -8.23
C SER A 114 10.53 -0.48 -8.48
N GLN A 115 9.31 -0.09 -8.87
CA GLN A 115 9.02 1.27 -9.32
C GLN A 115 7.52 1.51 -9.35
N LEU A 116 7.11 2.65 -9.87
CA LEU A 116 5.70 2.93 -10.14
C LEU A 116 5.33 2.21 -11.44
N LEU A 117 4.26 1.42 -11.37
CA LEU A 117 3.86 0.54 -12.47
C LEU A 117 2.37 0.69 -12.75
N ASN A 118 1.99 0.49 -14.01
CA ASN A 118 0.60 0.40 -14.40
C ASN A 118 0.29 -1.04 -14.77
N TYR A 119 -0.80 -1.55 -14.23
CA TYR A 119 -1.27 -2.91 -14.51
C TYR A 119 -2.64 -2.86 -15.15
N ASN A 120 -2.85 -3.67 -16.19
CA ASN A 120 -4.20 -3.88 -16.68
C ASN A 120 -4.92 -4.83 -15.72
N GLN A 121 -6.21 -5.00 -15.93
CA GLN A 121 -7.03 -5.78 -15.01
C GLN A 121 -6.56 -7.23 -14.87
N GLN A 122 -6.17 -7.86 -15.95
CA GLN A 122 -5.73 -9.26 -15.92
C GLN A 122 -4.41 -9.42 -15.17
N GLU A 123 -3.45 -8.57 -15.46
CA GLU A 123 -2.16 -8.58 -14.78
C GLU A 123 -2.30 -8.30 -13.30
N PHE A 124 -3.12 -7.30 -12.97
CA PHE A 124 -3.38 -6.95 -11.58
C PHE A 124 -4.02 -8.11 -10.83
N SER A 125 -5.05 -8.71 -11.41
CA SER A 125 -5.77 -9.82 -10.78
C SER A 125 -4.86 -11.00 -10.53
N LYS A 126 -3.96 -11.29 -11.47
CA LYS A 126 -3.03 -12.40 -11.31
C LYS A 126 -2.12 -12.21 -10.10
N CYS A 127 -1.66 -10.98 -9.87
CA CYS A 127 -0.78 -10.68 -8.75
C CYS A 127 -1.53 -10.55 -7.42
N TRP A 128 -2.74 -10.02 -7.44
CA TRP A 128 -3.48 -9.71 -6.23
C TRP A 128 -4.41 -10.84 -5.80
N VAL A 129 -5.17 -11.37 -6.73
CA VAL A 129 -6.15 -12.44 -6.47
C VAL A 129 -5.55 -13.82 -6.73
N GLY A 130 -4.59 -13.90 -7.64
CA GLY A 130 -3.97 -15.15 -8.05
C GLY A 130 -4.57 -15.76 -9.29
N LYS A 131 -5.51 -15.07 -9.94
CA LYS A 131 -6.19 -15.52 -11.17
C LYS A 131 -6.27 -14.39 -12.15
N SER A 132 -5.99 -14.66 -13.43
CA SER A 132 -6.07 -13.64 -14.49
C SER A 132 -7.50 -13.19 -14.76
N GLN A 133 -8.46 -14.09 -14.58
CA GLN A 133 -9.87 -13.80 -14.82
C GLN A 133 -10.70 -14.27 -13.62
N PRO A 134 -10.67 -13.47 -12.52
CA PRO A 134 -11.41 -13.84 -11.33
C PRO A 134 -12.90 -13.67 -11.56
N ASN A 135 -13.70 -14.49 -10.87
CA ASN A 135 -15.15 -14.27 -10.83
C ASN A 135 -15.47 -13.33 -9.67
N GLU A 136 -16.74 -13.01 -9.52
CA GLU A 136 -17.18 -12.03 -8.50
C GLU A 136 -16.92 -12.47 -7.07
N SER A 137 -16.81 -13.77 -6.84
CA SER A 137 -16.56 -14.29 -5.50
C SER A 137 -15.08 -14.32 -5.14
N ASP A 138 -14.19 -14.16 -6.11
CA ASP A 138 -12.75 -14.14 -5.84
C ASP A 138 -12.35 -12.80 -5.24
N GLN A 139 -11.54 -12.86 -4.18
CA GLN A 139 -11.18 -11.68 -3.40
C GLN A 139 -9.68 -11.60 -3.17
N GLY A 140 -9.18 -10.38 -3.05
CA GLY A 140 -7.81 -10.14 -2.63
C GLY A 140 -7.80 -9.51 -1.24
N ILE A 141 -6.62 -9.49 -0.65
CA ILE A 141 -6.41 -8.93 0.69
C ILE A 141 -5.86 -7.51 0.57
N ALA A 142 -6.49 -6.59 1.28
CA ALA A 142 -6.08 -5.19 1.29
C ALA A 142 -6.09 -4.64 2.70
N LEU A 143 -5.18 -3.73 2.97
CA LEU A 143 -5.21 -2.90 4.18
C LEU A 143 -5.63 -1.50 3.75
N LEU A 144 -6.83 -1.11 4.16
CA LEU A 144 -7.35 0.23 3.89
C LEU A 144 -6.89 1.16 4.99
N LEU A 145 -6.48 2.37 4.63
CA LEU A 145 -5.95 3.34 5.58
C LEU A 145 -6.61 4.69 5.35
N GLU A 146 -7.01 5.32 6.44
CA GLU A 146 -7.53 6.68 6.40
C GLU A 146 -6.89 7.46 7.54
N PRO A 147 -6.53 8.74 7.35
CA PRO A 147 -6.03 9.54 8.46
C PRO A 147 -7.08 9.61 9.56
N GLY A 148 -6.67 9.28 10.79
CA GLY A 148 -7.55 9.39 11.95
C GLY A 148 -7.70 10.84 12.39
N VAL A 149 -8.56 11.05 13.39
CA VAL A 149 -8.87 12.41 13.86
C VAL A 149 -7.65 13.16 14.39
N ASN A 150 -6.67 12.44 14.92
CA ASN A 150 -5.47 13.05 15.47
C ASN A 150 -4.26 12.96 14.54
N PHE A 151 -4.44 12.53 13.30
CA PHE A 151 -3.32 12.28 12.39
C PHE A 151 -2.43 13.51 12.25
N ALA A 152 -3.02 14.69 12.08
CA ALA A 152 -2.27 15.92 11.87
C ALA A 152 -1.50 16.36 13.13
N ASN A 153 -1.88 15.84 14.31
CA ASN A 153 -1.28 16.23 15.58
C ASN A 153 -0.21 15.25 16.07
N ILE A 154 -0.01 14.15 15.37
CA ILE A 154 0.98 13.16 15.75
C ILE A 154 2.35 13.61 15.28
N GLU A 155 3.33 13.52 16.18
CA GLU A 155 4.70 13.89 15.85
C GLU A 155 5.26 12.97 14.78
N GLU A 156 5.96 13.55 13.84
CA GLU A 156 6.66 12.83 12.80
C GLU A 156 8.13 13.16 12.85
N GLU A 157 8.93 12.36 12.19
CA GLU A 157 10.35 12.63 12.10
C GLU A 157 10.60 13.77 11.11
N PRO A 158 11.59 14.65 11.40
CA PRO A 158 11.98 15.63 10.40
C PRO A 158 12.57 14.93 9.19
N GLU A 159 12.24 15.43 8.02
CA GLU A 159 12.81 14.88 6.79
C GLU A 159 14.25 15.32 6.71
N ARG A 160 15.16 14.36 6.58
CA ARG A 160 16.59 14.63 6.52
C ARG A 160 17.04 14.72 5.08
N SER A 161 18.06 15.57 4.86
CA SER A 161 18.70 15.64 3.56
C SER A 161 19.27 14.28 3.20
N SER A 162 19.07 13.92 1.94
CA SER A 162 19.67 12.70 1.42
C SER A 162 21.19 12.85 1.35
N LYS A 163 21.87 11.79 1.65
CA LYS A 163 23.34 11.79 1.58
C LYS A 163 23.82 10.78 0.59
#